data_f075675222db35cbfc9b2f8d940400ff
#
_entry.id   f075675222db35cbfc9b2f8d940400ff
#
_cell.length_a   1.000
_cell.length_b   1.000
_cell.length_c   1.000
_cell.angle_alpha   90.00
_cell.angle_beta   90.00
_cell.angle_gamma   90.00
#
_symmetry.space_group_name_H-M   'P 1'
#
loop_
_entity.id
_entity.type
_entity.pdbx_description
1 polymer ?
#
loop_
_entity_poly.entity_id
_entity_poly.type
_entity_poly.pdbx_seq_one_letter_code
_entity_poly.pdbx_strand_id
1 'polypeptide(L)'
;ARDAAQAARAAWGVQAAPTLALADEAEPEPPVPDATAAAAQHPAAADWQDQAEVARRAADLAAVQTRANPELTVAATRGREQAGDRYQQTFTVGLRVPLGGGDRAQAKQATARAEALAAEARAAAERDRLAADIAAAVARLKGTQAQRDARARHAALAQGTRGFVDKAFRLGEADGPTRLRVELEAAQAERQLARARIDAAAAISHLRQALGLLPQ
;
A
#
# COMPACT_ATOMS: atom_id res chain seq x y z
N ALA A 1 23.82 -8.67 3.84
CA ALA A 1 22.56 -8.83 4.60
C ALA A 1 22.44 -7.79 5.74
N ARG A 2 23.49 -7.60 6.58
CA ARG A 2 23.47 -6.62 7.70
C ARG A 2 23.29 -5.18 7.22
N ASP A 3 23.95 -4.78 6.13
CA ASP A 3 23.86 -3.41 5.59
C ASP A 3 22.49 -3.09 5.02
N ALA A 4 21.84 -4.06 4.36
CA ALA A 4 20.46 -3.91 3.86
C ALA A 4 19.45 -3.79 5.01
N ALA A 5 19.65 -4.51 6.10
CA ALA A 5 18.80 -4.39 7.30
C ALA A 5 19.01 -3.05 8.01
N GLN A 6 20.24 -2.51 8.03
CA GLN A 6 20.52 -1.17 8.57
C GLN A 6 19.90 -0.07 7.70
N ALA A 7 20.01 -0.17 6.38
CA ALA A 7 19.40 0.77 5.46
C ALA A 7 17.86 0.78 5.56
N ALA A 8 17.22 -0.37 5.68
CA ALA A 8 15.79 -0.48 5.91
C ALA A 8 15.37 0.13 7.26
N ARG A 9 16.16 -0.07 8.33
CA ARG A 9 15.93 0.54 9.64
C ARG A 9 16.00 2.07 9.58
N ALA A 10 17.00 2.61 8.89
CA ALA A 10 17.16 4.05 8.72
C ALA A 10 15.98 4.66 7.93
N ALA A 11 15.51 3.97 6.90
CA ALA A 11 14.38 4.40 6.09
C ALA A 11 13.05 4.43 6.87
N TRP A 12 12.91 3.59 7.90
CA TRP A 12 11.70 3.52 8.73
C TRP A 12 11.77 4.40 9.99
N GLY A 13 12.86 5.14 10.21
CA GLY A 13 13.02 6.04 11.35
C GLY A 13 13.04 5.34 12.72
N VAL A 14 13.24 4.02 12.77
CA VAL A 14 13.24 3.24 14.00
C VAL A 14 14.61 3.28 14.64
N GLN A 15 14.80 4.12 15.65
CA GLN A 15 16.07 4.28 16.37
C GLN A 15 16.40 3.08 17.28
N ALA A 16 15.43 2.33 17.71
CA ALA A 16 15.59 1.11 18.48
C ALA A 16 14.79 -0.02 17.84
N ALA A 17 15.39 -0.72 16.88
CA ALA A 17 14.76 -1.91 16.38
C ALA A 17 14.85 -3.02 17.43
N PRO A 18 13.75 -3.66 17.82
CA PRO A 18 13.85 -4.99 18.38
C PRO A 18 14.68 -5.83 17.39
N THR A 19 15.54 -6.68 17.90
CA THR A 19 16.22 -7.70 17.07
C THR A 19 15.12 -8.41 16.30
N LEU A 20 14.98 -8.09 15.01
CA LEU A 20 14.08 -8.84 14.13
C LEU A 20 14.63 -10.26 14.12
N ALA A 21 14.05 -11.13 14.93
CA ALA A 21 14.26 -12.55 14.82
C ALA A 21 13.78 -12.91 13.41
N LEU A 22 14.69 -13.46 12.59
CA LEU A 22 14.27 -14.09 11.34
C LEU A 22 13.34 -15.23 11.76
N ALA A 23 12.09 -15.16 11.33
CA ALA A 23 11.19 -16.27 11.53
C ALA A 23 11.77 -17.49 10.78
N ASP A 24 11.93 -18.59 11.49
CA ASP A 24 12.42 -19.85 10.91
C ASP A 24 11.39 -20.47 9.97
N GLU A 25 10.14 -20.05 10.06
CA GLU A 25 9.03 -20.53 9.26
C GLU A 25 8.49 -19.44 8.31
N ALA A 26 8.08 -19.88 7.11
CA ALA A 26 7.40 -19.01 6.16
C ALA A 26 6.03 -18.60 6.71
N GLU A 27 5.61 -17.37 6.43
CA GLU A 27 4.27 -16.91 6.76
C GLU A 27 3.20 -17.86 6.18
N PRO A 28 2.06 -18.05 6.90
CA PRO A 28 0.98 -18.91 6.41
C PRO A 28 0.36 -18.32 5.13
N GLU A 29 0.08 -19.20 4.18
CA GLU A 29 -0.58 -18.83 2.93
C GLU A 29 -2.00 -18.34 3.23
N PRO A 30 -2.36 -17.11 2.83
CA PRO A 30 -3.71 -16.61 3.00
C PRO A 30 -4.66 -17.33 2.01
N PRO A 31 -5.96 -17.43 2.33
CA PRO A 31 -6.95 -17.90 1.37
C PRO A 31 -6.91 -17.00 0.12
N VAL A 32 -6.98 -17.61 -1.06
CA VAL A 32 -6.99 -16.88 -2.33
C VAL A 32 -8.38 -16.26 -2.53
N PRO A 33 -8.53 -14.94 -2.36
CA PRO A 33 -9.82 -14.27 -2.49
C PRO A 33 -10.13 -13.96 -3.96
N ASP A 34 -11.38 -13.61 -4.22
CA ASP A 34 -11.68 -12.81 -5.40
C ASP A 34 -11.02 -11.44 -5.27
N ALA A 35 -10.18 -11.10 -6.25
CA ALA A 35 -9.39 -9.87 -6.23
C ALA A 35 -10.27 -8.61 -6.16
N THR A 36 -11.42 -8.60 -6.83
CA THR A 36 -12.35 -7.47 -6.83
C THR A 36 -13.01 -7.29 -5.46
N ALA A 37 -13.45 -8.39 -4.85
CA ALA A 37 -14.05 -8.36 -3.52
C ALA A 37 -13.01 -7.96 -2.44
N ALA A 38 -11.78 -8.47 -2.54
CA ALA A 38 -10.69 -8.12 -1.64
C ALA A 38 -10.30 -6.64 -1.77
N ALA A 39 -10.21 -6.11 -2.98
CA ALA A 39 -9.92 -4.70 -3.23
C ALA A 39 -11.00 -3.77 -2.64
N ALA A 40 -12.27 -4.18 -2.69
CA ALA A 40 -13.37 -3.40 -2.12
C ALA A 40 -13.32 -3.32 -0.58
N GLN A 41 -12.74 -4.32 0.08
CA GLN A 41 -12.59 -4.39 1.55
C GLN A 41 -11.22 -3.92 2.03
N HIS A 42 -10.34 -3.56 1.11
CA HIS A 42 -8.98 -3.16 1.44
C HIS A 42 -8.97 -1.82 2.18
N PRO A 43 -8.19 -1.65 3.30
CA PRO A 43 -8.17 -0.41 4.07
C PRO A 43 -7.85 0.83 3.23
N ALA A 44 -6.92 0.72 2.29
CA ALA A 44 -6.60 1.83 1.38
C ALA A 44 -7.77 2.24 0.47
N ALA A 45 -8.66 1.30 0.11
CA ALA A 45 -9.85 1.64 -0.67
C ALA A 45 -10.87 2.44 0.14
N ALA A 46 -10.98 2.18 1.44
CA ALA A 46 -11.83 2.95 2.36
C ALA A 46 -11.39 4.41 2.42
N ASP A 47 -10.09 4.68 2.56
CA ASP A 47 -9.56 6.06 2.59
C ASP A 47 -9.92 6.86 1.34
N TRP A 48 -9.83 6.24 0.15
CA TRP A 48 -10.21 6.91 -1.10
C TRP A 48 -11.72 7.15 -1.21
N GLN A 49 -12.53 6.23 -0.68
CA GLN A 49 -13.98 6.40 -0.61
C GLN A 49 -14.37 7.53 0.33
N ASP A 50 -13.75 7.63 1.50
CA ASP A 50 -13.98 8.70 2.46
C ASP A 50 -13.61 10.06 1.87
N GLN A 51 -12.48 10.16 1.16
CA GLN A 51 -12.08 11.38 0.45
C GLN A 51 -13.11 11.79 -0.62
N ALA A 52 -13.64 10.83 -1.38
CA ALA A 52 -14.67 11.09 -2.37
C ALA A 52 -15.97 11.56 -1.71
N GLU A 53 -16.35 10.99 -0.56
CA GLU A 53 -17.54 11.41 0.19
C GLU A 53 -17.37 12.83 0.75
N VAL A 54 -16.22 13.15 1.33
CA VAL A 54 -15.89 14.51 1.80
C VAL A 54 -16.01 15.53 0.67
N ALA A 55 -15.43 15.22 -0.50
CA ALA A 55 -15.53 16.10 -1.67
C ALA A 55 -16.97 16.28 -2.17
N ARG A 56 -17.79 15.22 -2.15
CA ARG A 56 -19.21 15.28 -2.50
C ARG A 56 -19.97 16.17 -1.53
N ARG A 57 -19.78 16.01 -0.22
CA ARG A 57 -20.39 16.86 0.80
C ARG A 57 -19.96 18.32 0.67
N ALA A 58 -18.72 18.59 0.29
CA ALA A 58 -18.25 19.94 0.00
C ALA A 58 -18.96 20.55 -1.22
N ALA A 59 -19.23 19.76 -2.26
CA ALA A 59 -20.00 20.18 -3.42
C ALA A 59 -21.46 20.49 -3.06
N ASP A 60 -22.08 19.66 -2.22
CA ASP A 60 -23.45 19.87 -1.72
C ASP A 60 -23.52 21.16 -0.86
N LEU A 61 -22.54 21.38 0.01
CA LEU A 61 -22.43 22.60 0.79
C LEU A 61 -22.29 23.83 -0.12
N ALA A 62 -21.43 23.76 -1.14
CA ALA A 62 -21.26 24.84 -2.10
C ALA A 62 -22.55 25.12 -2.91
N ALA A 63 -23.40 24.12 -3.12
CA ALA A 63 -24.68 24.26 -3.81
C ALA A 63 -25.71 25.07 -2.98
N VAL A 64 -25.71 24.93 -1.66
CA VAL A 64 -26.62 25.65 -0.77
C VAL A 64 -26.07 27.01 -0.33
N GLN A 65 -24.76 27.20 -0.32
CA GLN A 65 -24.10 28.46 0.03
C GLN A 65 -24.05 29.42 -1.17
N THR A 66 -25.21 29.85 -1.64
CA THR A 66 -25.32 30.76 -2.79
C THR A 66 -24.99 32.22 -2.47
N ARG A 67 -24.99 32.59 -1.21
CA ARG A 67 -24.66 33.95 -0.72
C ARG A 67 -23.76 33.89 0.50
N ALA A 68 -22.92 34.91 0.66
CA ALA A 68 -22.18 35.08 1.91
C ALA A 68 -23.16 35.43 3.05
N ASN A 69 -22.83 34.96 4.25
CA ASN A 69 -23.66 35.26 5.42
C ASN A 69 -23.69 36.77 5.72
N PRO A 70 -24.83 37.32 6.16
CA PRO A 70 -24.85 38.68 6.67
C PRO A 70 -23.96 38.81 7.91
N GLU A 71 -23.20 39.90 7.98
CA GLU A 71 -22.30 40.22 9.10
C GLU A 71 -22.96 41.29 9.96
N LEU A 72 -23.13 41.00 11.24
CA LEU A 72 -23.51 41.98 12.25
C LEU A 72 -22.25 42.36 13.05
N THR A 73 -21.85 43.62 12.95
CA THR A 73 -20.72 44.16 13.72
C THR A 73 -21.27 45.01 14.85
N VAL A 74 -20.87 44.68 16.07
CA VAL A 74 -21.14 45.52 17.25
C VAL A 74 -19.81 45.93 17.84
N ALA A 75 -19.53 47.22 17.83
CA ALA A 75 -18.28 47.73 18.38
C ALA A 75 -18.59 48.79 19.45
N ALA A 76 -17.90 48.71 20.58
CA ALA A 76 -17.90 49.75 21.60
C ALA A 76 -16.50 50.35 21.65
N THR A 77 -16.37 51.62 21.31
CA THR A 77 -15.10 52.35 21.34
C THR A 77 -15.12 53.37 22.46
N ARG A 78 -14.09 53.37 23.30
CA ARG A 78 -13.89 54.35 24.34
C ARG A 78 -12.58 55.10 24.05
N GLY A 79 -12.69 56.36 23.75
CA GLY A 79 -11.54 57.21 23.41
C GLY A 79 -11.60 58.54 24.15
N ARG A 80 -10.47 59.27 24.21
CA ARG A 80 -10.35 60.65 24.60
C ARG A 80 -9.43 61.34 23.62
N GLU A 81 -9.72 62.60 23.29
CA GLU A 81 -8.91 63.39 22.32
C GLU A 81 -7.61 63.83 22.89
N GLN A 82 -7.61 64.27 24.19
CA GLN A 82 -6.41 64.76 24.87
C GLN A 82 -6.27 64.19 26.28
N ALA A 83 -5.04 64.26 26.83
CA ALA A 83 -4.76 63.81 28.19
C ALA A 83 -5.43 64.78 29.17
N GLY A 84 -6.49 64.29 29.89
CA GLY A 84 -7.30 65.08 30.80
C GLY A 84 -8.77 65.20 30.39
N ASP A 85 -9.13 64.92 29.17
CA ASP A 85 -10.49 64.97 28.71
C ASP A 85 -11.34 63.73 29.22
N ARG A 86 -12.64 64.00 29.28
CA ARG A 86 -13.59 62.93 29.61
C ARG A 86 -13.61 61.89 28.50
N TYR A 87 -13.64 60.59 28.87
CA TYR A 87 -13.81 59.50 27.92
C TYR A 87 -15.15 59.57 27.20
N GLN A 88 -15.11 59.55 25.89
CA GLN A 88 -16.28 59.38 25.05
C GLN A 88 -16.46 57.89 24.74
N GLN A 89 -17.70 57.38 24.85
CA GLN A 89 -18.06 56.03 24.47
C GLN A 89 -18.93 56.10 23.19
N THR A 90 -18.50 55.40 22.17
CA THR A 90 -19.25 55.27 20.93
C THR A 90 -19.63 53.84 20.72
N PHE A 91 -20.92 53.59 20.49
CA PHE A 91 -21.42 52.28 20.11
C PHE A 91 -21.73 52.31 18.62
N THR A 92 -21.10 51.43 17.88
CA THR A 92 -21.34 51.24 16.44
C THR A 92 -21.99 49.91 16.20
N VAL A 93 -23.16 49.92 15.57
CA VAL A 93 -23.83 48.75 15.09
C VAL A 93 -23.85 48.78 13.56
N GLY A 94 -23.19 47.85 12.92
CA GLY A 94 -23.12 47.73 11.48
C GLY A 94 -23.75 46.42 11.01
N LEU A 95 -24.62 46.47 10.02
CA LEU A 95 -25.15 45.29 9.33
C LEU A 95 -24.65 45.31 7.89
N ARG A 96 -23.86 44.32 7.52
CA ARG A 96 -23.37 44.13 6.17
C ARG A 96 -24.12 42.96 5.52
N VAL A 97 -24.99 43.29 4.58
CA VAL A 97 -25.71 42.29 3.78
C VAL A 97 -25.07 42.25 2.40
N PRO A 98 -24.42 41.13 2.01
CA PRO A 98 -23.84 41.00 0.68
C PRO A 98 -24.97 40.86 -0.36
N LEU A 99 -25.19 41.89 -1.15
CA LEU A 99 -26.14 41.90 -2.26
C LEU A 99 -25.35 41.68 -3.55
N GLY A 100 -25.44 40.45 -4.09
CA GLY A 100 -24.73 40.08 -5.31
C GLY A 100 -23.72 38.93 -5.10
N GLY A 101 -23.20 38.36 -6.19
CA GLY A 101 -22.21 37.30 -6.15
C GLY A 101 -22.68 35.97 -6.77
N GLY A 102 -23.77 35.99 -7.54
CA GLY A 102 -24.29 34.80 -8.23
C GLY A 102 -23.21 34.09 -9.07
N ASP A 103 -22.45 34.85 -9.86
CA ASP A 103 -21.40 34.29 -10.71
C ASP A 103 -20.25 33.67 -9.89
N ARG A 104 -19.85 34.32 -8.80
CA ARG A 104 -18.80 33.76 -7.90
C ARG A 104 -19.30 32.53 -7.17
N ALA A 105 -20.57 32.48 -6.77
CA ALA A 105 -21.16 31.30 -6.15
C ALA A 105 -21.27 30.16 -7.16
N GLN A 106 -21.69 30.44 -8.40
CA GLN A 106 -21.74 29.46 -9.47
C GLN A 106 -20.33 28.90 -9.81
N ALA A 107 -19.30 29.76 -9.89
CA ALA A 107 -17.94 29.33 -10.11
C ALA A 107 -17.45 28.41 -8.96
N LYS A 108 -17.71 28.80 -7.69
CA LYS A 108 -17.37 27.97 -6.52
C LYS A 108 -18.08 26.62 -6.55
N GLN A 109 -19.36 26.61 -6.91
CA GLN A 109 -20.14 25.36 -7.05
C GLN A 109 -19.60 24.48 -8.17
N ALA A 110 -19.26 25.06 -9.34
CA ALA A 110 -18.70 24.32 -10.46
C ALA A 110 -17.34 23.70 -10.09
N THR A 111 -16.47 24.45 -9.41
CA THR A 111 -15.19 23.95 -8.91
C THR A 111 -15.38 22.79 -7.93
N ALA A 112 -16.24 22.96 -6.93
CA ALA A 112 -16.49 21.90 -5.94
C ALA A 112 -17.09 20.63 -6.56
N ARG A 113 -17.95 20.76 -7.57
CA ARG A 113 -18.45 19.61 -8.34
C ARG A 113 -17.37 18.93 -9.15
N ALA A 114 -16.49 19.68 -9.78
CA ALA A 114 -15.36 19.12 -10.53
C ALA A 114 -14.40 18.37 -9.59
N GLU A 115 -14.13 18.90 -8.40
CA GLU A 115 -13.33 18.25 -7.36
C GLU A 115 -13.98 16.95 -6.87
N ALA A 116 -15.29 16.93 -6.64
CA ALA A 116 -16.02 15.72 -6.26
C ALA A 116 -15.94 14.64 -7.33
N LEU A 117 -16.18 14.98 -8.60
CA LEU A 117 -16.04 14.05 -9.72
C LEU A 117 -14.61 13.53 -9.87
N ALA A 118 -13.60 14.37 -9.68
CA ALA A 118 -12.19 13.97 -9.71
C ALA A 118 -11.85 13.01 -8.57
N ALA A 119 -12.37 13.24 -7.36
CA ALA A 119 -12.16 12.36 -6.21
C ALA A 119 -12.85 11.00 -6.41
N GLU A 120 -14.09 10.97 -6.95
CA GLU A 120 -14.79 9.73 -7.29
C GLU A 120 -14.04 8.92 -8.36
N ALA A 121 -13.56 9.58 -9.40
CA ALA A 121 -12.78 8.94 -10.46
C ALA A 121 -11.46 8.35 -9.92
N ARG A 122 -10.80 9.06 -9.01
CA ARG A 122 -9.59 8.55 -8.32
C ARG A 122 -9.91 7.32 -7.47
N ALA A 123 -10.97 7.37 -6.66
CA ALA A 123 -11.37 6.24 -5.83
C ALA A 123 -11.69 4.99 -6.66
N ALA A 124 -12.33 5.15 -7.82
CA ALA A 124 -12.59 4.05 -8.74
C ALA A 124 -11.28 3.49 -9.34
N ALA A 125 -10.40 4.37 -9.85
CA ALA A 125 -9.12 3.96 -10.45
C ALA A 125 -8.21 3.25 -9.44
N GLU A 126 -8.14 3.72 -8.19
CA GLU A 126 -7.31 3.07 -7.15
C GLU A 126 -7.89 1.72 -6.73
N ARG A 127 -9.21 1.56 -6.72
CA ARG A 127 -9.83 0.25 -6.48
C ARG A 127 -9.50 -0.74 -7.59
N ASP A 128 -9.60 -0.30 -8.85
CA ASP A 128 -9.25 -1.15 -10.00
C ASP A 128 -7.78 -1.54 -9.97
N ARG A 129 -6.90 -0.61 -9.59
CA ARG A 129 -5.47 -0.87 -9.41
C ARG A 129 -5.22 -1.88 -8.31
N LEU A 130 -5.82 -1.73 -7.14
CA LEU A 130 -5.71 -2.70 -6.05
C LEU A 130 -6.18 -4.09 -6.48
N ALA A 131 -7.28 -4.20 -7.21
CA ALA A 131 -7.76 -5.46 -7.75
C ALA A 131 -6.75 -6.10 -8.71
N ALA A 132 -6.13 -5.30 -9.59
CA ALA A 132 -5.10 -5.77 -10.49
C ALA A 132 -3.82 -6.22 -9.74
N ASP A 133 -3.39 -5.47 -8.73
CA ASP A 133 -2.21 -5.82 -7.91
C ASP A 133 -2.44 -7.13 -7.13
N ILE A 134 -3.62 -7.31 -6.54
CA ILE A 134 -4.00 -8.57 -5.87
C ILE A 134 -4.02 -9.73 -6.86
N ALA A 135 -4.63 -9.56 -8.03
CA ALA A 135 -4.68 -10.59 -9.07
C ALA A 135 -3.27 -10.97 -9.54
N ALA A 136 -2.38 -10.00 -9.72
CA ALA A 136 -0.99 -10.23 -10.08
C ALA A 136 -0.22 -10.98 -8.98
N ALA A 137 -0.44 -10.64 -7.70
CA ALA A 137 0.16 -11.33 -6.56
C ALA A 137 -0.29 -12.78 -6.48
N VAL A 138 -1.59 -13.07 -6.69
CA VAL A 138 -2.14 -14.43 -6.77
C VAL A 138 -1.52 -15.21 -7.93
N ALA A 139 -1.42 -14.62 -9.12
CA ALA A 139 -0.80 -15.27 -10.26
C ALA A 139 0.68 -15.60 -10.01
N ARG A 140 1.40 -14.67 -9.39
CA ARG A 140 2.81 -14.85 -9.00
C ARG A 140 2.96 -15.99 -8.00
N LEU A 141 2.10 -16.06 -6.98
CA LEU A 141 2.12 -17.15 -6.00
C LEU A 141 1.94 -18.51 -6.68
N LYS A 142 0.92 -18.67 -7.53
CA LYS A 142 0.69 -19.89 -8.28
C LYS A 142 1.89 -20.29 -9.15
N GLY A 143 2.50 -19.30 -9.83
CA GLY A 143 3.68 -19.53 -10.67
C GLY A 143 4.90 -19.97 -9.86
N THR A 144 5.18 -19.34 -8.72
CA THR A 144 6.33 -19.70 -7.86
C THR A 144 6.12 -21.05 -7.18
N GLN A 145 4.90 -21.41 -6.79
CA GLN A 145 4.57 -22.73 -6.27
C GLN A 145 4.80 -23.84 -7.32
N ALA A 146 4.30 -23.64 -8.54
CA ALA A 146 4.52 -24.59 -9.63
C ALA A 146 6.01 -24.74 -9.96
N GLN A 147 6.77 -23.66 -9.93
CA GLN A 147 8.22 -23.68 -10.12
C GLN A 147 8.93 -24.42 -9.00
N ARG A 148 8.58 -24.18 -7.73
CA ARG A 148 9.12 -24.92 -6.56
C ARG A 148 8.90 -26.42 -6.72
N ASP A 149 7.69 -26.83 -7.10
CA ASP A 149 7.35 -28.24 -7.26
C ASP A 149 8.10 -28.89 -8.43
N ALA A 150 8.29 -28.16 -9.53
CA ALA A 150 9.12 -28.64 -10.64
C ALA A 150 10.59 -28.78 -10.23
N ARG A 151 11.14 -27.83 -9.48
CA ARG A 151 12.52 -27.91 -8.94
C ARG A 151 12.69 -29.02 -7.92
N ALA A 152 11.67 -29.29 -7.10
CA ALA A 152 11.67 -30.42 -6.17
C ALA A 152 11.79 -31.75 -6.89
N ARG A 153 10.97 -31.96 -7.94
CA ARG A 153 11.07 -33.18 -8.79
C ARG A 153 12.43 -33.30 -9.47
N HIS A 154 12.96 -32.19 -10.02
CA HIS A 154 14.27 -32.20 -10.65
C HIS A 154 15.39 -32.56 -9.66
N ALA A 155 15.39 -31.96 -8.45
CA ALA A 155 16.36 -32.26 -7.41
C ALA A 155 16.30 -33.74 -6.98
N ALA A 156 15.10 -34.29 -6.82
CA ALA A 156 14.92 -35.72 -6.48
C ALA A 156 15.50 -36.64 -7.56
N LEU A 157 15.29 -36.35 -8.84
CA LEU A 157 15.84 -37.11 -9.96
C LEU A 157 17.38 -37.01 -10.01
N ALA A 158 17.92 -35.79 -9.84
CA ALA A 158 19.37 -35.56 -9.82
C ALA A 158 20.04 -36.33 -8.66
N GLN A 159 19.44 -36.35 -7.48
CA GLN A 159 19.91 -37.12 -6.34
C GLN A 159 19.83 -38.64 -6.59
N GLY A 160 18.76 -39.12 -7.23
CA GLY A 160 18.64 -40.53 -7.65
C GLY A 160 19.78 -40.91 -8.61
N THR A 161 20.02 -40.10 -9.65
CA THR A 161 21.11 -40.31 -10.62
C THR A 161 22.47 -40.30 -9.93
N ARG A 162 22.72 -39.37 -9.02
CA ARG A 162 23.95 -39.36 -8.21
C ARG A 162 24.12 -40.63 -7.44
N GLY A 163 23.07 -41.14 -6.79
CA GLY A 163 23.12 -42.42 -6.06
C GLY A 163 23.45 -43.62 -6.93
N PHE A 164 22.93 -43.66 -8.16
CA PHE A 164 23.25 -44.74 -9.13
C PHE A 164 24.69 -44.66 -9.60
N VAL A 165 25.18 -43.46 -9.98
CA VAL A 165 26.56 -43.28 -10.47
C VAL A 165 27.57 -43.52 -9.35
N ASP A 166 27.27 -43.15 -8.11
CA ASP A 166 28.14 -43.42 -6.97
C ASP A 166 28.30 -44.93 -6.71
N LYS A 167 27.19 -45.71 -6.86
CA LYS A 167 27.24 -47.18 -6.80
C LYS A 167 28.06 -47.77 -7.95
N ALA A 168 27.85 -47.32 -9.18
CA ALA A 168 28.60 -47.76 -10.35
C ALA A 168 30.11 -47.44 -10.22
N PHE A 169 30.45 -46.30 -9.71
CA PHE A 169 31.83 -45.90 -9.44
C PHE A 169 32.51 -46.83 -8.42
N ARG A 170 31.81 -47.18 -7.33
CA ARG A 170 32.34 -48.12 -6.33
C ARG A 170 32.55 -49.54 -6.89
N LEU A 171 31.79 -49.91 -7.90
CA LEU A 171 31.92 -51.20 -8.59
C LEU A 171 32.97 -51.16 -9.73
N GLY A 172 33.57 -49.99 -10.01
CA GLY A 172 34.52 -49.82 -11.10
C GLY A 172 33.91 -49.69 -12.48
N GLU A 173 32.57 -49.50 -12.55
CA GLU A 173 31.80 -49.40 -13.82
C GLU A 173 31.65 -47.96 -14.31
N ALA A 174 31.91 -46.95 -13.47
CA ALA A 174 31.89 -45.52 -13.83
C ALA A 174 33.21 -44.86 -13.57
N ASP A 175 33.54 -43.82 -14.37
CA ASP A 175 34.78 -43.06 -14.24
C ASP A 175 34.62 -41.86 -13.28
N GLY A 176 35.76 -41.31 -12.80
CA GLY A 176 35.80 -40.16 -11.90
C GLY A 176 35.15 -38.88 -12.48
N PRO A 177 35.46 -38.51 -13.73
CA PRO A 177 34.82 -37.38 -14.39
C PRO A 177 33.28 -37.41 -14.45
N THR A 178 32.75 -38.61 -14.78
CA THR A 178 31.27 -38.83 -14.80
C THR A 178 30.66 -38.63 -13.42
N ARG A 179 31.30 -39.21 -12.38
CA ARG A 179 30.85 -39.07 -11.00
C ARG A 179 30.86 -37.59 -10.58
N LEU A 180 31.96 -36.85 -10.84
CA LEU A 180 32.09 -35.43 -10.47
C LEU A 180 31.01 -34.59 -11.18
N ARG A 181 30.76 -34.83 -12.47
CA ARG A 181 29.74 -34.11 -13.21
C ARG A 181 28.35 -34.29 -12.58
N VAL A 182 27.97 -35.50 -12.24
CA VAL A 182 26.66 -35.81 -11.65
C VAL A 182 26.55 -35.26 -10.22
N GLU A 183 27.64 -35.23 -9.44
CA GLU A 183 27.66 -34.57 -8.14
C GLU A 183 27.45 -33.06 -8.26
N LEU A 184 28.06 -32.40 -9.25
CA LEU A 184 27.86 -30.98 -9.52
C LEU A 184 26.42 -30.68 -9.96
N GLU A 185 25.84 -31.51 -10.83
CA GLU A 185 24.44 -31.39 -11.28
C GLU A 185 23.46 -31.54 -10.10
N ALA A 186 23.66 -32.53 -9.22
CA ALA A 186 22.84 -32.72 -8.03
C ALA A 186 22.94 -31.52 -7.07
N ALA A 187 24.14 -31.05 -6.80
CA ALA A 187 24.37 -29.87 -5.94
C ALA A 187 23.75 -28.61 -6.55
N GLN A 188 23.77 -28.45 -7.87
CA GLN A 188 23.11 -27.34 -8.55
C GLN A 188 21.59 -27.43 -8.47
N ALA A 189 21.02 -28.64 -8.65
CA ALA A 189 19.57 -28.83 -8.52
C ALA A 189 19.07 -28.53 -7.10
N GLU A 190 19.81 -28.92 -6.07
CA GLU A 190 19.48 -28.57 -4.67
C GLU A 190 19.51 -27.05 -4.42
N ARG A 191 20.53 -26.35 -4.92
CA ARG A 191 20.59 -24.89 -4.80
C ARG A 191 19.41 -24.21 -5.51
N GLN A 192 19.01 -24.72 -6.68
CA GLN A 192 17.86 -24.22 -7.41
C GLN A 192 16.54 -24.46 -6.66
N LEU A 193 16.40 -25.62 -6.01
CA LEU A 193 15.24 -25.92 -5.16
C LEU A 193 15.20 -25.00 -3.94
N ALA A 194 16.35 -24.80 -3.25
CA ALA A 194 16.41 -23.87 -2.11
C ALA A 194 15.99 -22.45 -2.50
N ARG A 195 16.47 -21.96 -3.64
CA ARG A 195 16.05 -20.67 -4.18
C ARG A 195 14.55 -20.60 -4.48
N ALA A 196 14.01 -21.62 -5.15
CA ALA A 196 12.58 -21.67 -5.48
C ALA A 196 11.69 -21.71 -4.22
N ARG A 197 12.15 -22.31 -3.12
CA ARG A 197 11.46 -22.28 -1.83
C ARG A 197 11.40 -20.86 -1.25
N ILE A 198 12.52 -20.12 -1.31
CA ILE A 198 12.59 -18.72 -0.87
C ILE A 198 11.67 -17.84 -1.74
N ASP A 199 11.70 -18.04 -3.06
CA ASP A 199 10.86 -17.27 -3.98
C ASP A 199 9.37 -17.51 -3.73
N ALA A 200 8.97 -18.76 -3.42
CA ALA A 200 7.59 -19.10 -3.06
C ALA A 200 7.18 -18.49 -1.71
N ALA A 201 8.06 -18.51 -0.69
CA ALA A 201 7.79 -17.85 0.59
C ALA A 201 7.65 -16.32 0.42
N ALA A 202 8.54 -15.71 -0.36
CA ALA A 202 8.44 -14.28 -0.67
C ALA A 202 7.14 -13.93 -1.41
N ALA A 203 6.65 -14.80 -2.29
CA ALA A 203 5.37 -14.58 -2.97
C ALA A 203 4.17 -14.63 -2.02
N ILE A 204 4.21 -15.46 -0.95
CA ILE A 204 3.20 -15.48 0.10
C ILE A 204 3.19 -14.14 0.85
N SER A 205 4.35 -13.66 1.29
CA SER A 205 4.46 -12.36 1.98
C SER A 205 3.97 -11.21 1.09
N HIS A 206 4.30 -11.24 -0.21
CA HIS A 206 3.79 -10.24 -1.16
C HIS A 206 2.26 -10.29 -1.32
N LEU A 207 1.66 -11.49 -1.37
CA LEU A 207 0.21 -11.61 -1.42
C LEU A 207 -0.45 -11.09 -0.14
N ARG A 208 0.09 -11.41 1.04
CA ARG A 208 -0.38 -10.89 2.33
C ARG A 208 -0.34 -9.36 2.36
N GLN A 209 0.77 -8.78 1.89
CA GLN A 209 0.93 -7.33 1.79
C GLN A 209 -0.08 -6.71 0.81
N ALA A 210 -0.29 -7.32 -0.36
CA ALA A 210 -1.28 -6.86 -1.34
C ALA A 210 -2.73 -6.94 -0.82
N LEU A 211 -3.00 -7.82 0.14
CA LEU A 211 -4.28 -7.94 0.84
C LEU A 211 -4.42 -7.00 2.05
N GLY A 212 -3.38 -6.23 2.38
CA GLY A 212 -3.36 -5.37 3.56
C GLY A 212 -3.29 -6.14 4.88
N LEU A 213 -2.83 -7.40 4.87
CA LEU A 213 -2.67 -8.22 6.07
C LEU A 213 -1.36 -7.87 6.79
N LEU A 214 -1.41 -7.85 8.11
CA LEU A 214 -0.21 -7.65 8.93
C LEU A 214 0.75 -8.84 8.82
N PRO A 215 2.08 -8.61 8.93
CA PRO A 215 3.08 -9.66 9.08
C PRO A 215 2.78 -10.53 10.32
N GLN A 216 3.05 -11.82 10.21
CA GLN A 216 2.91 -12.78 11.32
C GLN A 216 4.25 -13.39 11.69
#